data_10da39e78b204b3785f7b2fae592338f
#
_entry.id   10da39e78b204b3785f7b2fae592338f
#
_cell.length_a   1.000
_cell.length_b   1.000
_cell.length_c   1.000
_cell.angle_alpha   90.00
_cell.angle_beta   90.00
_cell.angle_gamma   90.00
#
_symmetry.space_group_name_H-M   'P 1'
#
loop_
_entity.id
_entity.type
_entity.pdbx_description
1 polymer ?
#
loop_
_entity_poly.entity_id
_entity_poly.type
_entity_poly.pdbx_seq_one_letter_code
_entity_poly.pdbx_strand_id
1 'polypeptide(L)'
;CYLCKHELFEKILKIAEENGIAAVAEGSNMDDNGDYRPGLMAVKELGIKSPLRHAELTKAEIRELSKELGLPTWDKQSFACLASRFVYGETINEKKLGMVDRAEQLLLDLGFHQVRVRIHGEMARIELLPSEFGKFMEESCRTKVYDYLKELGFTYVTLDLGGYRTGSMNETLQGI
;
A
#
# COMPACT_ATOMS: atom_id res chain seq x y z
N CYS A 1 -7.07 9.78 -0.48
CA CYS A 1 -6.31 9.70 0.81
C CYS A 1 -6.73 10.75 1.83
N TYR A 2 -6.94 12.05 1.42
CA TYR A 2 -7.31 13.11 2.38
C TYR A 2 -8.59 12.77 3.15
N LEU A 3 -9.72 12.58 2.47
CA LEU A 3 -11.01 12.29 3.11
C LEU A 3 -10.96 11.07 4.02
N CYS A 4 -10.33 9.98 3.55
CA CYS A 4 -10.23 8.76 4.33
C CYS A 4 -9.39 8.93 5.61
N LYS A 5 -8.24 9.63 5.54
CA LYS A 5 -7.44 9.94 6.73
C LYS A 5 -8.16 10.91 7.67
N HIS A 6 -8.84 11.91 7.13
CA HIS A 6 -9.58 12.88 7.93
C HIS A 6 -10.66 12.17 8.77
N GLU A 7 -11.54 11.40 8.12
CA GLU A 7 -12.58 10.63 8.80
C GLU A 7 -12.01 9.63 9.84
N LEU A 8 -10.94 8.93 9.49
CA LEU A 8 -10.27 7.98 10.39
C LEU A 8 -9.77 8.69 11.65
N PHE A 9 -9.04 9.79 11.49
CA PHE A 9 -8.45 10.49 12.62
C PHE A 9 -9.48 11.26 13.45
N GLU A 10 -10.58 11.75 12.87
CA GLU A 10 -11.70 12.28 13.65
C GLU A 10 -12.28 11.22 14.60
N LYS A 11 -12.49 10.00 14.09
CA LYS A 11 -12.96 8.88 14.92
C LYS A 11 -11.96 8.52 16.02
N ILE A 12 -10.66 8.49 15.70
CA ILE A 12 -9.61 8.19 16.68
C ILE A 12 -9.52 9.29 17.75
N LEU A 13 -9.61 10.56 17.35
CA LEU A 13 -9.60 11.69 18.28
C LEU A 13 -10.77 11.63 19.27
N LYS A 14 -11.96 11.30 18.78
CA LYS A 14 -13.14 11.09 19.64
C LYS A 14 -12.91 9.98 20.66
N ILE A 15 -12.38 8.83 20.22
CA ILE A 15 -12.04 7.71 21.11
C ILE A 15 -10.97 8.13 22.12
N ALA A 16 -9.96 8.90 21.70
CA ALA A 16 -8.92 9.41 22.58
C ALA A 16 -9.51 10.33 23.67
N GLU A 17 -10.38 11.24 23.30
CA GLU A 17 -11.08 12.15 24.23
C GLU A 17 -11.93 11.36 25.25
N GLU A 18 -12.74 10.41 24.79
CA GLU A 18 -13.57 9.54 25.63
C GLU A 18 -12.75 8.71 26.64
N ASN A 19 -11.48 8.42 26.32
CA ASN A 19 -10.59 7.65 27.19
C ASN A 19 -9.53 8.51 27.91
N GLY A 20 -9.64 9.83 27.87
CA GLY A 20 -8.70 10.73 28.55
C GLY A 20 -7.27 10.71 27.97
N ILE A 21 -7.11 10.33 26.72
CA ILE A 21 -5.81 10.28 26.02
C ILE A 21 -5.50 11.67 25.47
N ALA A 22 -4.40 12.26 25.94
CA ALA A 22 -4.05 13.65 25.65
C ALA A 22 -3.58 13.91 24.22
N ALA A 23 -3.11 12.90 23.47
CA ALA A 23 -2.58 13.09 22.11
C ALA A 23 -2.73 11.83 21.26
N VAL A 24 -2.94 12.02 19.96
CA VAL A 24 -2.91 10.98 18.94
C VAL A 24 -1.67 11.19 18.10
N ALA A 25 -0.96 10.11 17.79
CA ALA A 25 0.24 10.12 16.96
C ALA A 25 0.12 9.15 15.78
N GLU A 26 0.87 9.44 14.70
CA GLU A 26 0.95 8.59 13.52
C GLU A 26 2.42 8.38 13.09
N GLY A 27 2.68 7.41 12.20
CA GLY A 27 4.03 6.91 11.90
C GLY A 27 4.70 7.51 10.66
N SER A 28 4.31 8.71 10.19
CA SER A 28 5.03 9.37 9.09
C SER A 28 6.48 9.68 9.47
N ASN A 29 7.37 9.58 8.49
CA ASN A 29 8.82 9.76 8.62
C ASN A 29 9.35 10.72 7.55
N MET A 30 10.67 10.94 7.48
CA MET A 30 11.27 11.89 6.55
C MET A 30 11.10 11.52 5.07
N ASP A 31 11.06 10.22 4.74
CA ASP A 31 10.89 9.77 3.35
C ASP A 31 9.49 10.08 2.79
N ASP A 32 8.54 10.43 3.66
CA ASP A 32 7.19 10.84 3.25
C ASP A 32 7.12 12.28 2.73
N ASN A 33 8.16 13.08 2.89
CA ASN A 33 8.16 14.51 2.53
C ASN A 33 8.30 14.78 1.02
N GLY A 34 8.75 13.83 0.22
CA GLY A 34 8.98 13.98 -1.24
C GLY A 34 7.85 13.44 -2.12
N ASP A 35 6.79 12.90 -1.55
CA ASP A 35 5.72 12.23 -2.28
C ASP A 35 4.39 13.03 -2.21
N TYR A 36 3.59 12.93 -3.27
CA TYR A 36 2.23 13.49 -3.28
C TYR A 36 1.33 12.72 -2.31
N ARG A 37 1.21 13.24 -1.10
CA ARG A 37 0.44 12.62 -0.01
C ARG A 37 -0.61 13.56 0.58
N PRO A 38 -1.75 13.74 -0.10
CA PRO A 38 -2.82 14.64 0.38
C PRO A 38 -3.34 14.27 1.78
N GLY A 39 -3.15 13.02 2.23
CA GLY A 39 -3.49 12.62 3.59
C GLY A 39 -2.64 13.28 4.69
N LEU A 40 -1.47 13.84 4.38
CA LEU A 40 -0.68 14.61 5.37
C LEU A 40 -1.33 15.95 5.72
N MET A 41 -2.16 16.52 4.83
CA MET A 41 -2.94 17.72 5.12
C MET A 41 -3.95 17.43 6.24
N ALA A 42 -4.68 16.31 6.17
CA ALA A 42 -5.61 15.89 7.22
C ALA A 42 -4.93 15.69 8.58
N VAL A 43 -3.73 15.07 8.59
CA VAL A 43 -2.91 14.88 9.80
C VAL A 43 -2.58 16.24 10.45
N LYS A 44 -2.17 17.23 9.62
CA LYS A 44 -1.84 18.58 10.10
C LYS A 44 -3.06 19.35 10.61
N GLU A 45 -4.17 19.33 9.86
CA GLU A 45 -5.42 20.02 10.18
C GLU A 45 -6.01 19.53 11.51
N LEU A 46 -5.96 18.21 11.74
CA LEU A 46 -6.49 17.58 12.94
C LEU A 46 -5.49 17.57 14.14
N GLY A 47 -4.33 18.19 13.99
CA GLY A 47 -3.33 18.29 15.06
C GLY A 47 -2.70 16.97 15.49
N ILE A 48 -2.77 15.94 14.62
CA ILE A 48 -2.15 14.63 14.86
C ILE A 48 -0.63 14.77 14.88
N LYS A 49 0.02 14.17 15.86
CA LYS A 49 1.47 14.24 16.03
C LYS A 49 2.18 13.24 15.12
N SER A 50 3.31 13.64 14.54
CA SER A 50 4.19 12.78 13.73
C SER A 50 5.57 12.73 14.40
N PRO A 51 5.75 11.98 15.51
CA PRO A 51 6.96 12.06 16.32
C PRO A 51 8.22 11.60 15.56
N LEU A 52 8.12 10.58 14.71
CA LEU A 52 9.27 10.09 13.94
C LEU A 52 9.75 11.15 12.93
N ARG A 53 8.81 11.85 12.26
CA ARG A 53 9.14 12.95 11.36
C ARG A 53 9.66 14.18 12.12
N HIS A 54 9.14 14.45 13.31
CA HIS A 54 9.65 15.53 14.16
C HIS A 54 11.08 15.26 14.63
N ALA A 55 11.42 13.99 14.87
CA ALA A 55 12.78 13.54 15.18
C ALA A 55 13.67 13.40 13.92
N GLU A 56 13.18 13.81 12.75
CA GLU A 56 13.87 13.77 11.47
C GLU A 56 14.36 12.37 11.04
N LEU A 57 13.71 11.30 11.52
CA LEU A 57 14.09 9.93 11.22
C LEU A 57 13.65 9.50 9.83
N THR A 58 14.58 8.90 9.11
CA THR A 58 14.33 8.17 7.85
C THR A 58 13.78 6.76 8.11
N LYS A 59 13.20 6.14 7.12
CA LYS A 59 12.72 4.76 7.22
C LYS A 59 13.84 3.75 7.49
N ALA A 60 15.05 4.00 6.98
CA ALA A 60 16.21 3.16 7.21
C ALA A 60 16.61 3.21 8.70
N GLU A 61 16.75 4.40 9.26
CA GLU A 61 17.08 4.61 10.69
C GLU A 61 16.01 4.04 11.63
N ILE A 62 14.72 4.22 11.28
CA ILE A 62 13.61 3.63 12.05
C ILE A 62 13.72 2.10 12.08
N ARG A 63 14.09 1.45 10.98
CA ARG A 63 14.29 0.00 10.92
C ARG A 63 15.46 -0.46 11.76
N GLU A 64 16.57 0.26 11.70
CA GLU A 64 17.77 -0.03 12.51
C GLU A 64 17.46 0.08 14.00
N LEU A 65 16.90 1.20 14.44
CA LEU A 65 16.45 1.40 15.83
C LEU A 65 15.42 0.35 16.28
N SER A 66 14.46 0.02 15.41
CA SER A 66 13.46 -1.02 15.71
C SER A 66 14.11 -2.39 15.91
N LYS A 67 15.15 -2.71 15.14
CA LYS A 67 15.93 -3.95 15.27
C LYS A 67 16.71 -3.98 16.57
N GLU A 68 17.39 -2.87 16.92
CA GLU A 68 18.11 -2.73 18.19
C GLU A 68 17.18 -2.89 19.40
N LEU A 69 15.97 -2.35 19.32
CA LEU A 69 14.93 -2.47 20.34
C LEU A 69 14.22 -3.83 20.34
N GLY A 70 14.60 -4.77 19.46
CA GLY A 70 14.01 -6.11 19.36
C GLY A 70 12.56 -6.13 18.89
N LEU A 71 12.10 -5.10 18.17
CA LEU A 71 10.73 -5.05 17.65
C LEU A 71 10.58 -6.04 16.48
N PRO A 72 9.57 -6.96 16.51
CA PRO A 72 9.42 -8.00 15.49
C PRO A 72 9.03 -7.46 14.10
N THR A 73 8.75 -6.17 14.01
CA THR A 73 8.30 -5.51 12.76
C THR A 73 9.41 -4.73 12.05
N TRP A 74 10.66 -4.83 12.50
CA TRP A 74 11.77 -4.03 11.97
C TRP A 74 12.03 -4.25 10.47
N ASP A 75 11.83 -5.48 9.99
CA ASP A 75 12.01 -5.88 8.58
C ASP A 75 10.70 -5.91 7.78
N LYS A 76 9.58 -5.57 8.43
CA LYS A 76 8.26 -5.60 7.79
C LYS A 76 8.24 -4.75 6.51
N GLN A 77 7.75 -5.34 5.43
CA GLN A 77 7.57 -4.63 4.16
C GLN A 77 6.56 -3.49 4.28
N SER A 78 6.72 -2.48 3.42
CA SER A 78 5.78 -1.38 3.33
C SER A 78 4.50 -1.82 2.62
N PHE A 79 3.43 -1.97 3.37
CA PHE A 79 2.11 -2.18 2.81
C PHE A 79 1.39 -0.84 2.67
N ALA A 80 1.20 -0.39 1.44
CA ALA A 80 0.29 0.71 1.17
C ALA A 80 -1.16 0.22 1.27
N CYS A 81 -2.10 1.13 1.57
CA CYS A 81 -3.53 0.84 1.59
C CYS A 81 -4.00 0.19 0.28
N LEU A 82 -4.90 -0.80 0.34
CA LEU A 82 -5.47 -1.48 -0.83
C LEU A 82 -6.13 -0.51 -1.83
N ALA A 83 -6.66 0.61 -1.36
CA ALA A 83 -7.18 1.66 -2.23
C ALA A 83 -6.14 2.20 -3.23
N SER A 84 -4.84 2.10 -2.93
CA SER A 84 -3.78 2.48 -3.85
C SER A 84 -3.63 1.54 -5.06
N ARG A 85 -4.35 0.42 -5.10
CA ARG A 85 -4.38 -0.51 -6.25
C ARG A 85 -5.34 -0.06 -7.34
N PHE A 86 -6.14 0.94 -7.05
CA PHE A 86 -7.12 1.50 -7.98
C PHE A 86 -6.52 2.70 -8.71
N VAL A 87 -6.63 2.72 -10.03
CA VAL A 87 -6.22 3.89 -10.81
C VAL A 87 -7.13 5.07 -10.52
N TYR A 88 -6.63 6.28 -10.76
CA TYR A 88 -7.41 7.49 -10.56
C TYR A 88 -8.68 7.46 -11.41
N GLY A 89 -9.83 7.79 -10.78
CA GLY A 89 -11.15 7.73 -11.41
C GLY A 89 -11.85 6.37 -11.32
N GLU A 90 -11.17 5.32 -10.90
CA GLU A 90 -11.78 4.00 -10.68
C GLU A 90 -12.62 3.99 -9.39
N THR A 91 -13.83 3.42 -9.47
CA THR A 91 -14.69 3.29 -8.29
C THR A 91 -14.18 2.20 -7.36
N ILE A 92 -13.91 2.59 -6.11
CA ILE A 92 -13.52 1.66 -5.04
C ILE A 92 -14.79 1.09 -4.41
N ASN A 93 -14.89 -0.24 -4.37
CA ASN A 93 -15.97 -0.95 -3.68
C ASN A 93 -15.43 -2.22 -3.02
N GLU A 94 -16.20 -2.78 -2.09
CA GLU A 94 -15.82 -3.93 -1.29
C GLU A 94 -15.48 -5.16 -2.18
N LYS A 95 -16.27 -5.42 -3.23
CA LYS A 95 -16.03 -6.51 -4.16
C LYS A 95 -14.64 -6.39 -4.80
N LYS A 96 -14.31 -5.25 -5.38
CA LYS A 96 -13.03 -5.01 -6.04
C LYS A 96 -11.86 -5.01 -5.05
N LEU A 97 -12.04 -4.46 -3.84
CA LEU A 97 -11.04 -4.54 -2.77
C LEU A 97 -10.74 -6.00 -2.42
N GLY A 98 -11.78 -6.83 -2.24
CA GLY A 98 -11.62 -8.25 -1.97
C GLY A 98 -10.98 -9.04 -3.13
N MET A 99 -11.21 -8.64 -4.39
CA MET A 99 -10.54 -9.24 -5.55
C MET A 99 -9.02 -8.97 -5.48
N VAL A 100 -8.63 -7.74 -5.23
CA VAL A 100 -7.21 -7.34 -5.15
C VAL A 100 -6.52 -8.00 -3.96
N ASP A 101 -7.15 -7.97 -2.80
CA ASP A 101 -6.61 -8.55 -1.57
C ASP A 101 -6.30 -10.04 -1.76
N ARG A 102 -7.27 -10.80 -2.26
CA ARG A 102 -7.09 -12.24 -2.52
C ARG A 102 -6.06 -12.52 -3.62
N ALA A 103 -6.00 -11.68 -4.66
CA ALA A 103 -5.01 -11.82 -5.72
C ALA A 103 -3.58 -11.58 -5.20
N GLU A 104 -3.36 -10.54 -4.39
CA GLU A 104 -2.06 -10.27 -3.76
C GLU A 104 -1.71 -11.38 -2.75
N GLN A 105 -2.68 -11.87 -1.97
CA GLN A 105 -2.44 -12.96 -1.02
C GLN A 105 -1.97 -14.23 -1.70
N LEU A 106 -2.60 -14.64 -2.83
CA LEU A 106 -2.13 -15.79 -3.60
C LEU A 106 -0.66 -15.62 -4.02
N LEU A 107 -0.27 -14.45 -4.52
CA LEU A 107 1.11 -14.20 -4.95
C LEU A 107 2.09 -14.28 -3.77
N LEU A 108 1.71 -13.74 -2.60
CA LEU A 108 2.50 -13.87 -1.37
C LEU A 108 2.64 -15.33 -0.93
N ASP A 109 1.55 -16.11 -0.97
CA ASP A 109 1.55 -17.55 -0.63
C ASP A 109 2.40 -18.38 -1.60
N LEU A 110 2.55 -17.92 -2.85
CA LEU A 110 3.47 -18.50 -3.84
C LEU A 110 4.94 -18.07 -3.60
N GLY A 111 5.19 -17.26 -2.57
CA GLY A 111 6.52 -16.83 -2.17
C GLY A 111 7.10 -15.71 -3.05
N PHE A 112 6.25 -14.84 -3.59
CA PHE A 112 6.67 -13.55 -4.14
C PHE A 112 6.76 -12.52 -3.02
N HIS A 113 7.76 -11.63 -3.06
CA HIS A 113 8.05 -10.76 -1.92
C HIS A 113 7.37 -9.39 -2.03
N GLN A 114 7.52 -8.72 -3.17
CA GLN A 114 6.98 -7.39 -3.38
C GLN A 114 5.97 -7.42 -4.51
N VAL A 115 4.70 -7.50 -4.15
CA VAL A 115 3.61 -7.67 -5.11
C VAL A 115 2.64 -6.51 -5.08
N ARG A 116 2.09 -6.16 -6.24
CA ARG A 116 0.90 -5.30 -6.36
C ARG A 116 0.02 -5.83 -7.48
N VAL A 117 -1.27 -5.88 -7.22
CA VAL A 117 -2.27 -6.17 -8.25
C VAL A 117 -3.14 -4.93 -8.42
N ARG A 118 -2.95 -4.23 -9.53
CA ARG A 118 -3.69 -3.01 -9.83
C ARG A 118 -4.92 -3.29 -10.66
N ILE A 119 -6.00 -2.59 -10.36
CA ILE A 119 -7.25 -2.65 -11.11
C ILE A 119 -7.28 -1.54 -12.16
N HIS A 120 -7.54 -1.95 -13.40
CA HIS A 120 -7.84 -1.08 -14.55
C HIS A 120 -9.16 -1.57 -15.18
N GLY A 121 -10.31 -1.09 -14.69
CA GLY A 121 -11.61 -1.62 -15.09
C GLY A 121 -11.78 -3.09 -14.69
N GLU A 122 -11.69 -3.98 -15.69
CA GLU A 122 -11.77 -5.44 -15.52
C GLU A 122 -10.41 -6.15 -15.63
N MET A 123 -9.33 -5.40 -15.75
CA MET A 123 -7.99 -5.94 -15.93
C MET A 123 -7.22 -5.91 -14.61
N ALA A 124 -6.57 -7.04 -14.27
CA ALA A 124 -5.53 -7.12 -13.26
C ALA A 124 -4.17 -6.83 -13.91
N ARG A 125 -3.46 -5.80 -13.42
CA ARG A 125 -2.06 -5.54 -13.76
C ARG A 125 -1.19 -5.94 -12.57
N ILE A 126 -0.44 -7.03 -12.73
CA ILE A 126 0.44 -7.58 -11.69
C ILE A 126 1.80 -6.88 -11.79
N GLU A 127 2.26 -6.33 -10.68
CA GLU A 127 3.61 -5.77 -10.53
C GLU A 127 4.40 -6.65 -9.54
N LEU A 128 5.54 -7.19 -9.98
CA LEU A 128 6.47 -8.02 -9.21
C LEU A 128 7.88 -7.43 -9.30
N LEU A 129 8.79 -7.89 -8.45
CA LEU A 129 10.20 -7.59 -8.65
C LEU A 129 10.67 -8.19 -9.98
N PRO A 130 11.43 -7.45 -10.83
CA PRO A 130 11.93 -7.99 -12.10
C PRO A 130 12.74 -9.28 -11.93
N SER A 131 13.44 -9.45 -10.81
CA SER A 131 14.18 -10.68 -10.47
C SER A 131 13.28 -11.90 -10.28
N GLU A 132 11.98 -11.71 -10.05
CA GLU A 132 11.00 -12.78 -9.83
C GLU A 132 10.21 -13.16 -11.10
N PHE A 133 10.43 -12.44 -12.22
CA PHE A 133 9.71 -12.72 -13.46
C PHE A 133 9.95 -14.14 -14.00
N GLY A 134 11.19 -14.66 -13.89
CA GLY A 134 11.49 -16.04 -14.30
C GLY A 134 10.60 -17.05 -13.57
N LYS A 135 10.51 -16.95 -12.24
CA LYS A 135 9.64 -17.79 -11.40
C LYS A 135 8.16 -17.64 -11.78
N PHE A 136 7.70 -16.42 -12.02
CA PHE A 136 6.30 -16.15 -12.38
C PHE A 136 5.94 -16.75 -13.74
N MET A 137 6.87 -16.75 -14.70
CA MET A 137 6.65 -17.26 -16.07
C MET A 137 6.72 -18.77 -16.19
N GLU A 138 7.11 -19.50 -15.13
CA GLU A 138 6.97 -20.95 -15.08
C GLU A 138 5.50 -21.35 -15.33
N GLU A 139 5.27 -22.34 -16.18
CA GLU A 139 3.92 -22.70 -16.64
C GLU A 139 2.95 -22.99 -15.49
N SER A 140 3.41 -23.75 -14.50
CA SER A 140 2.60 -24.11 -13.33
C SER A 140 2.18 -22.88 -12.50
N CYS A 141 3.10 -21.94 -12.28
CA CYS A 141 2.84 -20.71 -11.54
C CYS A 141 1.90 -19.79 -12.32
N ARG A 142 2.25 -19.53 -13.59
CA ARG A 142 1.47 -18.66 -14.47
C ARG A 142 0.02 -19.14 -14.63
N THR A 143 -0.18 -20.43 -14.89
CA THR A 143 -1.51 -21.02 -15.04
C THR A 143 -2.32 -20.90 -13.76
N LYS A 144 -1.72 -21.24 -12.62
CA LYS A 144 -2.39 -21.13 -11.32
C LYS A 144 -2.83 -19.71 -11.02
N VAL A 145 -1.96 -18.72 -11.24
CA VAL A 145 -2.29 -17.29 -11.02
C VAL A 145 -3.38 -16.84 -11.99
N TYR A 146 -3.25 -17.17 -13.27
CA TYR A 146 -4.23 -16.80 -14.28
C TYR A 146 -5.62 -17.33 -13.93
N ASP A 147 -5.75 -18.63 -13.67
CA ASP A 147 -7.03 -19.29 -13.39
C ASP A 147 -7.67 -18.68 -12.13
N TYR A 148 -6.90 -18.53 -11.06
CA TYR A 148 -7.41 -17.96 -9.82
C TYR A 148 -7.88 -16.50 -9.98
N LEU A 149 -7.14 -15.65 -10.69
CA LEU A 149 -7.56 -14.28 -10.92
C LEU A 149 -8.81 -14.21 -11.82
N LYS A 150 -8.96 -15.15 -12.75
CA LYS A 150 -10.20 -15.31 -13.54
C LYS A 150 -11.39 -15.67 -12.63
N GLU A 151 -11.21 -16.59 -11.69
CA GLU A 151 -12.23 -16.96 -10.69
C GLU A 151 -12.61 -15.78 -9.79
N LEU A 152 -11.66 -14.90 -9.46
CA LEU A 152 -11.92 -13.67 -8.73
C LEU A 152 -12.77 -12.66 -9.50
N GLY A 153 -12.90 -12.81 -10.82
CA GLY A 153 -13.74 -11.98 -11.69
C GLY A 153 -12.97 -11.00 -12.58
N PHE A 154 -11.65 -11.12 -12.71
CA PHE A 154 -10.90 -10.34 -13.69
C PHE A 154 -11.10 -10.88 -15.10
N THR A 155 -11.38 -10.00 -16.06
CA THR A 155 -11.49 -10.38 -17.48
C THR A 155 -10.10 -10.57 -18.11
N TYR A 156 -9.13 -9.75 -17.73
CA TYR A 156 -7.75 -9.81 -18.22
C TYR A 156 -6.77 -9.87 -17.05
N VAL A 157 -5.74 -10.71 -17.21
CA VAL A 157 -4.64 -10.84 -16.26
C VAL A 157 -3.34 -10.53 -16.98
N THR A 158 -2.61 -9.51 -16.53
CA THR A 158 -1.42 -8.98 -17.21
C THR A 158 -0.27 -8.83 -16.23
N LEU A 159 0.95 -8.96 -16.72
CA LEU A 159 2.19 -8.63 -15.99
C LEU A 159 2.70 -7.28 -16.48
N ASP A 160 3.00 -6.37 -15.55
CA ASP A 160 3.70 -5.12 -15.86
C ASP A 160 5.17 -5.41 -16.12
N LEU A 161 5.63 -5.20 -17.36
CA LEU A 161 7.03 -5.46 -17.75
C LEU A 161 8.03 -4.53 -17.04
N GLY A 162 7.58 -3.37 -16.55
CA GLY A 162 8.40 -2.48 -15.74
C GLY A 162 8.57 -2.95 -14.29
N GLY A 163 7.78 -3.94 -13.88
CA GLY A 163 7.79 -4.50 -12.52
C GLY A 163 7.31 -3.53 -11.46
N TYR A 164 7.53 -3.90 -10.21
CA TYR A 164 7.18 -3.06 -9.07
C TYR A 164 8.05 -1.81 -9.00
N ARG A 165 7.40 -0.65 -8.93
CA ARG A 165 8.03 0.67 -8.73
C ARG A 165 7.26 1.46 -7.70
N THR A 166 7.98 2.07 -6.75
CA THR A 166 7.35 2.99 -5.80
C THR A 166 6.78 4.18 -6.56
N GLY A 167 5.53 4.53 -6.31
CA GLY A 167 4.89 5.66 -6.96
C GLY A 167 4.34 5.39 -8.38
N SER A 168 4.40 4.16 -8.92
CA SER A 168 3.91 3.83 -10.28
C SER A 168 2.44 4.25 -10.53
N MET A 169 1.63 4.35 -9.49
CA MET A 169 0.25 4.85 -9.58
C MET A 169 0.20 6.34 -9.98
N ASN A 170 1.23 7.12 -9.64
CA ASN A 170 1.28 8.56 -9.86
C ASN A 170 1.84 8.93 -11.26
N GLU A 171 2.32 7.94 -12.04
CA GLU A 171 2.83 8.17 -13.40
C GLU A 171 1.79 8.87 -14.30
N THR A 172 0.50 8.58 -14.08
CA THR A 172 -0.59 9.22 -14.82
C THR A 172 -0.84 10.68 -14.43
N LEU A 173 -0.29 11.16 -13.32
CA LEU A 173 -0.41 12.55 -12.86
C LEU A 173 0.69 13.46 -13.42
N GLN A 174 1.77 12.89 -13.98
CA GLN A 174 2.90 13.65 -14.50
C GLN A 174 2.64 14.34 -15.84
N GLY A 175 1.44 14.22 -16.38
CA GLY A 175 1.00 14.82 -17.65
C GLY A 175 -0.08 15.89 -17.51
N ILE A 176 -0.37 16.38 -16.29
CA ILE A 176 -1.35 17.43 -16.02
C ILE A 176 -0.64 18.68 -15.51
#